data_a79267e866090ef3fbc761a672bbcf12
#
_entry.id   a79267e866090ef3fbc761a672bbcf12
#
_cell.length_a   1.000
_cell.length_b   1.000
_cell.length_c   1.000
_cell.angle_alpha   90.00
_cell.angle_beta   90.00
_cell.angle_gamma   90.00
#
_symmetry.space_group_name_H-M   'P 1'
#
loop_
_entity.id
_entity.type
_entity.pdbx_description
1 polymer ?
#
loop_
_entity_poly.entity_id
_entity_poly.type
_entity_poly.pdbx_seq_one_letter_code
_entity_poly.pdbx_strand_id
1 'polypeptide(L)'
;MEYRKLGKSGLKVSALSLGSWVTFGKQVDISAAKKLLQSAYDNGVNFFDNAEGYEAGESEKIMGAAILSLGLSRDTYAVSSKVYWGGGKPTQMGLSAKHVRDACDAALIRLNVDYLDLFYCHRPDADTPIEETARAMHNLVQQGKVVYWGTSEWSAQQITEAHEICRKEYLTPPTMEQPEYNLLHRDKVEGEYRPLYENYGMGTTIWSPLASGLLTGKYLEGIPTDSRLALPGYEWLRKMWTTDDGKQKIEKIRKLALLSADLGVSLTHLSIAWCLKNPQVSTVILGASKLSQLEDNLKSIEVLPLLTDPVMAG
;
A
#
# COMPACT_ATOMS: atom_id res chain seq x y z
N MET A 1 -11.39 -2.26 -15.28
CA MET A 1 -10.64 -1.52 -14.24
C MET A 1 -11.03 -0.05 -14.24
N GLU A 2 -11.29 0.54 -13.08
CA GLU A 2 -11.50 1.98 -12.91
C GLU A 2 -10.15 2.66 -12.64
N TYR A 3 -9.97 3.91 -13.11
CA TYR A 3 -8.78 4.72 -12.83
C TYR A 3 -9.15 5.97 -12.07
N ARG A 4 -8.43 6.23 -10.98
CA ARG A 4 -8.67 7.33 -10.05
C ARG A 4 -7.46 8.26 -10.00
N LYS A 5 -7.70 9.55 -9.80
CA LYS A 5 -6.59 10.47 -9.54
C LYS A 5 -5.95 10.16 -8.19
N LEU A 6 -4.62 10.31 -8.13
CA LEU A 6 -3.90 10.29 -6.86
C LEU A 6 -4.09 11.66 -6.18
N GLY A 7 -5.14 11.78 -5.37
CA GLY A 7 -5.57 13.04 -4.80
C GLY A 7 -5.84 14.10 -5.88
N LYS A 8 -5.34 15.33 -5.66
CA LYS A 8 -5.44 16.43 -6.64
C LYS A 8 -4.42 16.36 -7.77
N SER A 9 -3.47 15.41 -7.73
CA SER A 9 -2.45 15.29 -8.79
C SER A 9 -3.05 14.88 -10.13
N GLY A 10 -2.29 15.05 -11.21
CA GLY A 10 -2.69 14.61 -12.55
C GLY A 10 -2.53 13.11 -12.77
N LEU A 11 -1.82 12.41 -11.89
CA LEU A 11 -1.57 10.97 -12.03
C LEU A 11 -2.86 10.17 -11.82
N LYS A 12 -3.14 9.29 -12.76
CA LYS A 12 -4.24 8.31 -12.66
C LYS A 12 -3.67 6.93 -12.37
N VAL A 13 -4.09 6.35 -11.25
CA VAL A 13 -3.76 4.98 -10.87
C VAL A 13 -5.00 4.09 -10.94
N SER A 14 -4.80 2.81 -11.21
CA SER A 14 -5.88 1.83 -11.16
C SER A 14 -6.46 1.73 -9.74
N ALA A 15 -7.76 1.57 -9.62
CA ALA A 15 -8.44 1.46 -8.33
C ALA A 15 -7.93 0.30 -7.47
N LEU A 16 -7.46 -0.78 -8.12
CA LEU A 16 -6.71 -1.87 -7.51
C LEU A 16 -5.27 -1.84 -8.01
N SER A 17 -4.32 -2.09 -7.13
CA SER A 17 -2.88 -2.14 -7.42
C SER A 17 -2.26 -3.41 -6.83
N LEU A 18 -1.03 -3.76 -7.24
CA LEU A 18 -0.34 -4.94 -6.77
C LEU A 18 0.88 -4.54 -5.92
N GLY A 19 0.89 -4.97 -4.67
CA GLY A 19 2.01 -4.83 -3.75
C GLY A 19 2.80 -6.12 -3.57
N SER A 20 4.05 -5.99 -3.21
CA SER A 20 5.01 -7.08 -3.07
C SER A 20 5.27 -7.49 -1.61
N TRP A 21 4.76 -6.73 -0.63
CA TRP A 21 5.04 -6.99 0.79
C TRP A 21 4.65 -8.40 1.23
N VAL A 22 5.57 -9.09 1.93
CA VAL A 22 5.44 -10.46 2.46
C VAL A 22 5.34 -11.55 1.38
N THR A 23 5.25 -11.19 0.11
CA THR A 23 5.09 -12.17 -0.98
C THR A 23 6.37 -12.35 -1.79
N PHE A 24 6.91 -11.28 -2.35
CA PHE A 24 8.09 -11.34 -3.23
C PHE A 24 9.37 -11.58 -2.40
N GLY A 25 10.12 -12.62 -2.76
CA GLY A 25 11.33 -13.05 -2.06
C GLY A 25 11.12 -14.18 -1.04
N LYS A 26 9.93 -14.24 -0.39
CA LYS A 26 9.61 -15.36 0.54
C LYS A 26 8.79 -16.47 -0.10
N GLN A 27 7.77 -16.10 -0.87
CA GLN A 27 6.77 -17.02 -1.41
C GLN A 27 6.73 -16.99 -2.94
N VAL A 28 7.25 -15.92 -3.55
CA VAL A 28 7.15 -15.61 -4.97
C VAL A 28 8.55 -15.33 -5.49
N ASP A 29 9.02 -16.18 -6.41
CA ASP A 29 10.24 -16.00 -7.18
C ASP A 29 9.99 -15.11 -8.42
N ILE A 30 11.02 -14.88 -9.22
CA ILE A 30 10.94 -14.05 -10.43
C ILE A 30 9.90 -14.59 -11.42
N SER A 31 9.82 -15.93 -11.60
CA SER A 31 8.88 -16.55 -12.53
C SER A 31 7.44 -16.38 -12.10
N ALA A 32 7.15 -16.58 -10.81
CA ALA A 32 5.84 -16.36 -10.24
C ALA A 32 5.48 -14.85 -10.22
N ALA A 33 6.43 -13.97 -9.88
CA ALA A 33 6.26 -12.52 -9.93
C ALA A 33 5.90 -12.03 -11.33
N LYS A 34 6.59 -12.55 -12.37
CA LYS A 34 6.26 -12.25 -13.77
C LYS A 34 4.81 -12.59 -14.11
N LYS A 35 4.32 -13.77 -13.70
CA LYS A 35 2.93 -14.19 -13.95
C LYS A 35 1.92 -13.28 -13.23
N LEU A 36 2.21 -12.91 -11.98
CA LEU A 36 1.37 -12.01 -11.20
C LEU A 36 1.31 -10.61 -11.83
N LEU A 37 2.47 -10.04 -12.18
CA LEU A 37 2.56 -8.72 -12.79
C LEU A 37 1.89 -8.70 -14.18
N GLN A 38 2.10 -9.73 -15.00
CA GLN A 38 1.44 -9.85 -16.31
C GLN A 38 -0.08 -9.90 -16.14
N SER A 39 -0.60 -10.79 -15.28
CA SER A 39 -2.04 -10.90 -15.05
C SER A 39 -2.62 -9.60 -14.49
N ALA A 40 -1.93 -8.94 -13.54
CA ALA A 40 -2.34 -7.65 -13.02
C ALA A 40 -2.45 -6.60 -14.15
N TYR A 41 -1.40 -6.46 -14.95
CA TYR A 41 -1.32 -5.51 -16.05
C TYR A 41 -2.40 -5.77 -17.11
N ASP A 42 -2.59 -7.03 -17.52
CA ASP A 42 -3.60 -7.43 -18.51
C ASP A 42 -5.03 -7.16 -18.03
N ASN A 43 -5.25 -7.15 -16.70
CA ASN A 43 -6.51 -6.74 -16.07
C ASN A 43 -6.59 -5.23 -15.78
N GLY A 44 -5.66 -4.42 -16.29
CA GLY A 44 -5.66 -2.97 -16.23
C GLY A 44 -5.06 -2.39 -14.93
N VAL A 45 -4.35 -3.18 -14.12
CA VAL A 45 -3.54 -2.65 -13.02
C VAL A 45 -2.36 -1.90 -13.60
N ASN A 46 -2.19 -0.65 -13.21
CA ASN A 46 -1.08 0.19 -13.66
C ASN A 46 -0.20 0.71 -12.52
N PHE A 47 -0.38 0.22 -11.28
CA PHE A 47 0.46 0.62 -10.15
C PHE A 47 1.01 -0.60 -9.41
N PHE A 48 2.34 -0.62 -9.20
CA PHE A 48 3.09 -1.69 -8.53
C PHE A 48 3.86 -1.11 -7.35
N ASP A 49 3.60 -1.62 -6.13
CA ASP A 49 4.13 -1.07 -4.88
C ASP A 49 5.22 -1.97 -4.27
N ASN A 50 6.32 -1.33 -3.85
CA ASN A 50 7.45 -1.98 -3.21
C ASN A 50 8.04 -1.11 -2.08
N ALA A 51 9.12 -1.57 -1.43
CA ALA A 51 9.90 -0.83 -0.45
C ALA A 51 11.30 -1.44 -0.28
N GLU A 52 12.30 -0.62 0.09
CA GLU A 52 13.68 -1.07 0.34
C GLU A 52 13.77 -2.14 1.42
N GLY A 53 12.91 -2.03 2.46
CA GLY A 53 12.89 -2.96 3.59
C GLY A 53 12.25 -4.31 3.28
N TYR A 54 11.56 -4.47 2.14
CA TYR A 54 10.92 -5.74 1.81
C TYR A 54 11.97 -6.77 1.40
N GLU A 55 12.13 -7.81 2.26
CA GLU A 55 13.17 -8.84 2.09
C GLU A 55 14.55 -8.23 1.85
N ALA A 56 14.89 -7.15 2.58
CA ALA A 56 16.16 -6.45 2.47
C ALA A 56 16.54 -6.05 1.03
N GLY A 57 15.54 -5.56 0.27
CA GLY A 57 15.70 -5.13 -1.13
C GLY A 57 15.53 -6.25 -2.17
N GLU A 58 15.41 -7.52 -1.76
CA GLU A 58 15.22 -8.63 -2.70
C GLU A 58 13.86 -8.54 -3.41
N SER A 59 12.84 -8.05 -2.73
CA SER A 59 11.52 -7.81 -3.31
C SER A 59 11.57 -6.84 -4.50
N GLU A 60 12.36 -5.76 -4.39
CA GLU A 60 12.54 -4.80 -5.47
C GLU A 60 13.31 -5.43 -6.66
N LYS A 61 14.35 -6.23 -6.42
CA LYS A 61 15.08 -6.93 -7.48
C LYS A 61 14.17 -7.90 -8.24
N ILE A 62 13.36 -8.66 -7.54
CA ILE A 62 12.40 -9.60 -8.16
C ILE A 62 11.38 -8.83 -8.99
N MET A 63 10.81 -7.75 -8.48
CA MET A 63 9.87 -6.92 -9.22
C MET A 63 10.51 -6.30 -10.46
N GLY A 64 11.70 -5.71 -10.32
CA GLY A 64 12.45 -5.09 -11.42
C GLY A 64 12.78 -6.12 -12.52
N ALA A 65 13.29 -7.29 -12.15
CA ALA A 65 13.59 -8.36 -13.11
C ALA A 65 12.32 -8.86 -13.83
N ALA A 66 11.21 -8.98 -13.12
CA ALA A 66 9.94 -9.40 -13.69
C ALA A 66 9.39 -8.35 -14.67
N ILE A 67 9.35 -7.08 -14.29
CA ILE A 67 8.89 -5.97 -15.16
C ILE A 67 9.77 -5.90 -16.43
N LEU A 68 11.09 -5.92 -16.28
CA LEU A 68 12.02 -5.92 -17.41
C LEU A 68 11.73 -7.08 -18.37
N SER A 69 11.51 -8.30 -17.83
CA SER A 69 11.25 -9.48 -18.64
C SER A 69 9.90 -9.47 -19.37
N LEU A 70 8.97 -8.61 -18.94
CA LEU A 70 7.67 -8.40 -19.59
C LEU A 70 7.76 -7.42 -20.76
N GLY A 71 8.79 -6.58 -20.81
CA GLY A 71 8.96 -5.58 -21.86
C GLY A 71 7.85 -4.52 -21.89
N LEU A 72 7.25 -4.21 -20.73
CA LEU A 72 6.19 -3.20 -20.63
C LEU A 72 6.76 -1.80 -20.94
N SER A 73 6.01 -1.01 -21.72
CA SER A 73 6.39 0.38 -21.96
C SER A 73 6.35 1.16 -20.63
N ARG A 74 7.45 1.86 -20.30
CA ARG A 74 7.63 2.54 -19.01
C ARG A 74 6.55 3.58 -18.70
N ASP A 75 5.97 4.17 -19.70
CA ASP A 75 4.90 5.19 -19.61
C ASP A 75 3.50 4.60 -19.37
N THR A 76 3.36 3.28 -19.30
CA THR A 76 2.07 2.60 -19.12
C THR A 76 1.80 2.16 -17.68
N TYR A 77 2.79 2.25 -16.79
CA TYR A 77 2.65 1.86 -15.39
C TYR A 77 3.38 2.82 -14.44
N ALA A 78 2.93 2.85 -13.22
CA ALA A 78 3.57 3.51 -12.09
C ALA A 78 4.23 2.46 -11.18
N VAL A 79 5.43 2.75 -10.67
CA VAL A 79 6.14 1.93 -9.70
C VAL A 79 6.56 2.79 -8.51
N SER A 80 6.48 2.21 -7.32
CA SER A 80 6.89 2.88 -6.09
C SER A 80 7.98 2.13 -5.33
N SER A 81 8.69 2.89 -4.50
CA SER A 81 9.46 2.36 -3.39
C SER A 81 9.30 3.25 -2.15
N LYS A 82 9.91 2.83 -1.03
CA LYS A 82 9.79 3.50 0.27
C LYS A 82 11.12 3.45 0.99
N VAL A 83 11.44 4.50 1.77
CA VAL A 83 12.66 4.62 2.56
C VAL A 83 12.34 4.67 4.05
N TYR A 84 12.98 3.84 4.84
CA TYR A 84 13.07 3.87 6.31
C TYR A 84 13.97 2.74 6.84
N TRP A 85 13.78 1.49 6.41
CA TRP A 85 14.46 0.28 6.88
C TRP A 85 15.41 -0.28 5.82
N GLY A 86 16.48 0.44 5.51
CA GLY A 86 17.44 0.05 4.47
C GLY A 86 18.51 -0.95 4.94
N GLY A 87 18.72 -1.09 6.26
CA GLY A 87 19.71 -2.02 6.78
C GLY A 87 20.00 -1.83 8.27
N GLY A 88 21.08 -2.47 8.74
CA GLY A 88 21.46 -2.48 10.18
C GLY A 88 22.49 -1.43 10.60
N LYS A 89 22.89 -0.53 9.73
CA LYS A 89 23.85 0.54 10.06
C LYS A 89 23.13 1.85 10.35
N PRO A 90 23.70 2.74 11.21
CA PRO A 90 23.02 3.99 11.59
C PRO A 90 22.58 4.87 10.41
N THR A 91 23.35 4.87 9.31
CA THR A 91 23.02 5.64 8.10
C THR A 91 22.09 4.92 7.12
N GLN A 92 21.58 3.75 7.47
CA GLN A 92 20.67 2.93 6.68
C GLN A 92 19.26 2.85 7.31
N MET A 93 18.98 3.71 8.30
CA MET A 93 17.70 3.76 9.02
C MET A 93 17.19 5.18 9.07
N GLY A 94 15.86 5.32 9.14
CA GLY A 94 15.19 6.60 9.30
C GLY A 94 15.13 7.43 8.01
N LEU A 95 14.96 8.75 8.16
CA LEU A 95 14.66 9.65 7.05
C LEU A 95 15.69 10.77 6.89
N SER A 96 16.93 10.59 7.37
CA SER A 96 18.00 11.56 7.13
C SER A 96 18.19 11.82 5.64
N ALA A 97 18.56 13.02 5.25
CA ALA A 97 18.79 13.40 3.86
C ALA A 97 19.78 12.46 3.15
N LYS A 98 20.77 11.95 3.89
CA LYS A 98 21.69 10.94 3.36
C LYS A 98 20.96 9.65 3.01
N HIS A 99 20.19 9.09 3.95
CA HIS A 99 19.50 7.82 3.73
C HIS A 99 18.43 7.94 2.64
N VAL A 100 17.64 9.01 2.64
CA VAL A 100 16.62 9.28 1.61
C VAL A 100 17.23 9.24 0.20
N ARG A 101 18.39 9.90 0.01
CA ARG A 101 19.10 9.91 -1.28
C ARG A 101 19.63 8.52 -1.64
N ASP A 102 20.36 7.90 -0.73
CA ASP A 102 21.04 6.63 -1.01
C ASP A 102 20.01 5.49 -1.23
N ALA A 103 18.90 5.51 -0.48
CA ALA A 103 17.79 4.56 -0.65
C ALA A 103 17.09 4.71 -2.00
N CYS A 104 16.85 5.95 -2.46
CA CYS A 104 16.27 6.20 -3.78
C CYS A 104 17.21 5.66 -4.89
N ASP A 105 18.50 6.00 -4.84
CA ASP A 105 19.46 5.53 -5.84
C ASP A 105 19.57 3.99 -5.87
N ALA A 106 19.56 3.36 -4.70
CA ALA A 106 19.55 1.91 -4.60
C ALA A 106 18.25 1.27 -5.10
N ALA A 107 17.10 1.89 -4.84
CA ALA A 107 15.80 1.41 -5.33
C ALA A 107 15.71 1.47 -6.85
N LEU A 108 16.19 2.55 -7.49
CA LEU A 108 16.24 2.67 -8.95
C LEU A 108 17.04 1.53 -9.59
N ILE A 109 18.19 1.19 -8.99
CA ILE A 109 19.04 0.08 -9.45
C ILE A 109 18.31 -1.27 -9.27
N ARG A 110 17.73 -1.54 -8.09
CA ARG A 110 17.08 -2.81 -7.79
C ARG A 110 15.81 -3.03 -8.62
N LEU A 111 15.02 -1.96 -8.83
CA LEU A 111 13.80 -2.00 -9.66
C LEU A 111 14.12 -1.91 -11.16
N ASN A 112 15.37 -1.59 -11.54
CA ASN A 112 15.79 -1.42 -12.94
C ASN A 112 14.94 -0.38 -13.68
N VAL A 113 14.77 0.80 -13.07
CA VAL A 113 14.03 1.94 -13.63
C VAL A 113 14.85 3.23 -13.49
N ASP A 114 14.62 4.19 -14.39
CA ASP A 114 15.33 5.48 -14.37
C ASP A 114 14.73 6.47 -13.37
N TYR A 115 13.44 6.30 -13.02
CA TYR A 115 12.73 7.11 -12.05
C TYR A 115 11.64 6.30 -11.34
N LEU A 116 11.30 6.71 -10.11
CA LEU A 116 10.15 6.23 -9.36
C LEU A 116 8.98 7.18 -9.60
N ASP A 117 7.81 6.63 -9.90
CA ASP A 117 6.58 7.43 -9.97
C ASP A 117 6.19 7.93 -8.59
N LEU A 118 6.25 7.05 -7.58
CA LEU A 118 5.92 7.35 -6.19
C LEU A 118 7.07 6.92 -5.26
N PHE A 119 7.48 7.81 -4.35
CA PHE A 119 8.48 7.50 -3.33
C PHE A 119 7.97 7.92 -1.95
N TYR A 120 7.97 6.99 -0.99
CA TYR A 120 7.37 7.21 0.32
C TYR A 120 8.38 7.26 1.45
N CYS A 121 8.18 8.18 2.40
CA CYS A 121 8.69 8.06 3.76
C CYS A 121 7.91 6.94 4.46
N HIS A 122 8.50 5.75 4.59
CA HIS A 122 7.77 4.52 4.99
C HIS A 122 7.19 4.59 6.41
N ARG A 123 7.81 5.37 7.31
CA ARG A 123 7.32 5.68 8.66
C ARG A 123 7.75 7.09 9.06
N PRO A 124 7.09 7.70 10.04
CA PRO A 124 7.61 8.92 10.65
C PRO A 124 8.92 8.64 11.39
N ASP A 125 9.84 9.59 11.34
CA ASP A 125 11.13 9.50 12.02
C ASP A 125 11.23 10.63 13.07
N ALA A 126 11.22 10.25 14.35
CA ALA A 126 11.28 11.21 15.43
C ALA A 126 12.69 11.83 15.62
N ASP A 127 13.71 11.18 15.08
CA ASP A 127 15.11 11.59 15.20
C ASP A 127 15.55 12.52 14.05
N THR A 128 14.71 12.66 13.00
CA THR A 128 15.01 13.51 11.85
C THR A 128 13.99 14.65 11.73
N PRO A 129 14.42 15.93 11.66
CA PRO A 129 13.52 17.05 11.41
C PRO A 129 12.72 16.84 10.11
N ILE A 130 11.41 17.10 10.14
CA ILE A 130 10.54 17.00 8.96
C ILE A 130 11.05 17.89 7.82
N GLU A 131 11.62 19.05 8.12
CA GLU A 131 12.22 19.94 7.11
C GLU A 131 13.37 19.26 6.35
N GLU A 132 14.26 18.55 7.04
CA GLU A 132 15.37 17.83 6.39
C GLU A 132 14.84 16.78 5.41
N THR A 133 13.87 15.98 5.87
CA THR A 133 13.20 14.97 5.04
C THR A 133 12.50 15.59 3.83
N ALA A 134 11.70 16.64 4.04
CA ALA A 134 10.98 17.33 2.96
C ALA A 134 11.94 17.93 1.92
N ARG A 135 13.05 18.52 2.36
CA ARG A 135 14.07 19.07 1.48
C ARG A 135 14.79 17.98 0.69
N ALA A 136 15.06 16.83 1.31
CA ALA A 136 15.66 15.68 0.63
C ALA A 136 14.73 15.11 -0.46
N MET A 137 13.43 14.94 -0.15
CA MET A 137 12.43 14.49 -1.11
C MET A 137 12.25 15.49 -2.27
N HIS A 138 12.17 16.79 -1.97
CA HIS A 138 12.13 17.83 -2.99
C HIS A 138 13.32 17.73 -3.94
N ASN A 139 14.54 17.54 -3.42
CA ASN A 139 15.75 17.41 -4.24
C ASN A 139 15.69 16.20 -5.18
N LEU A 140 15.14 15.08 -4.75
CA LEU A 140 14.93 13.91 -5.62
C LEU A 140 13.92 14.19 -6.76
N VAL A 141 12.88 14.97 -6.47
CA VAL A 141 11.93 15.44 -7.51
C VAL A 141 12.64 16.37 -8.49
N GLN A 142 13.43 17.35 -8.01
CA GLN A 142 14.18 18.26 -8.88
C GLN A 142 15.22 17.54 -9.74
N GLN A 143 15.78 16.43 -9.27
CA GLN A 143 16.71 15.59 -10.02
C GLN A 143 16.01 14.67 -11.03
N GLY A 144 14.68 14.64 -11.06
CA GLY A 144 13.88 13.75 -11.94
C GLY A 144 13.93 12.27 -11.54
N LYS A 145 14.44 11.94 -10.34
CA LYS A 145 14.49 10.57 -9.82
C LYS A 145 13.15 10.11 -9.25
N VAL A 146 12.33 11.05 -8.82
CA VAL A 146 11.01 10.83 -8.22
C VAL A 146 10.01 11.79 -8.86
N VAL A 147 8.82 11.31 -9.26
CA VAL A 147 7.78 12.17 -9.80
C VAL A 147 6.93 12.76 -8.67
N TYR A 148 6.44 11.90 -7.76
CA TYR A 148 5.64 12.30 -6.61
C TYR A 148 6.22 11.65 -5.34
N TRP A 149 6.26 12.39 -4.25
CA TRP A 149 6.61 11.81 -2.96
C TRP A 149 5.45 11.90 -1.97
N GLY A 150 5.48 11.04 -0.98
CA GLY A 150 4.47 10.97 0.06
C GLY A 150 4.97 10.31 1.32
N THR A 151 4.04 10.02 2.20
CA THR A 151 4.28 9.46 3.53
C THR A 151 3.52 8.15 3.73
N SER A 152 3.88 7.39 4.75
CA SER A 152 3.15 6.19 5.15
C SER A 152 3.07 6.13 6.67
N GLU A 153 1.86 6.00 7.19
CA GLU A 153 1.55 5.94 8.62
C GLU A 153 1.92 7.22 9.41
N TRP A 154 2.13 8.34 8.73
CA TRP A 154 2.31 9.61 9.42
C TRP A 154 1.00 10.10 10.03
N SER A 155 1.08 10.89 11.12
CA SER A 155 -0.09 11.56 11.68
C SER A 155 -0.52 12.74 10.80
N ALA A 156 -1.80 13.13 10.89
CA ALA A 156 -2.28 14.32 10.21
C ALA A 156 -1.51 15.57 10.60
N GLN A 157 -1.05 15.67 11.86
CA GLN A 157 -0.21 16.76 12.34
C GLN A 157 1.13 16.82 11.60
N GLN A 158 1.85 15.69 11.50
CA GLN A 158 3.14 15.59 10.81
C GLN A 158 3.03 15.91 9.32
N ILE A 159 1.97 15.42 8.67
CA ILE A 159 1.71 15.71 7.26
C ILE A 159 1.39 17.19 7.05
N THR A 160 0.58 17.79 7.94
CA THR A 160 0.30 19.23 7.92
C THR A 160 1.58 20.04 8.09
N GLU A 161 2.43 19.67 9.04
CA GLU A 161 3.74 20.31 9.25
C GLU A 161 4.61 20.24 8.01
N ALA A 162 4.69 19.05 7.35
CA ALA A 162 5.42 18.88 6.10
C ALA A 162 4.89 19.79 4.99
N HIS A 163 3.55 19.93 4.85
CA HIS A 163 2.94 20.84 3.88
C HIS A 163 3.27 22.31 4.18
N GLU A 164 3.19 22.74 5.44
CA GLU A 164 3.48 24.12 5.84
C GLU A 164 4.97 24.47 5.64
N ILE A 165 5.88 23.55 5.97
CA ILE A 165 7.32 23.71 5.69
C ILE A 165 7.53 23.83 4.18
N CYS A 166 6.96 22.93 3.38
CA CYS A 166 7.11 22.97 1.93
C CYS A 166 6.56 24.29 1.34
N ARG A 167 5.44 24.77 1.82
CA ARG A 167 4.86 26.05 1.38
C ARG A 167 5.78 27.23 1.71
N LYS A 168 6.32 27.27 2.93
CA LYS A 168 7.19 28.35 3.41
C LYS A 168 8.54 28.37 2.67
N GLU A 169 9.12 27.20 2.44
CA GLU A 169 10.45 27.04 1.87
C GLU A 169 10.43 26.79 0.35
N TYR A 170 9.27 26.93 -0.31
CA TYR A 170 9.07 26.69 -1.75
C TYR A 170 9.51 25.31 -2.21
N LEU A 171 9.29 24.28 -1.38
CA LEU A 171 9.56 22.89 -1.68
C LEU A 171 8.33 22.20 -2.31
N THR A 172 8.55 21.08 -2.99
CA THR A 172 7.47 20.20 -3.46
C THR A 172 6.82 19.52 -2.25
N PRO A 173 5.52 19.71 -1.97
CA PRO A 173 4.86 19.06 -0.83
C PRO A 173 4.57 17.58 -1.09
N PRO A 174 4.29 16.78 -0.04
CA PRO A 174 3.82 15.41 -0.21
C PRO A 174 2.48 15.38 -0.96
N THR A 175 2.31 14.40 -1.85
CA THR A 175 1.12 14.27 -2.70
C THR A 175 0.15 13.25 -2.15
N MET A 176 0.65 12.22 -1.45
CA MET A 176 -0.13 11.07 -1.01
C MET A 176 0.35 10.53 0.33
N GLU A 177 -0.54 9.80 0.97
CA GLU A 177 -0.29 8.99 2.16
C GLU A 177 -0.59 7.53 1.87
N GLN A 178 0.18 6.61 2.46
CA GLN A 178 -0.08 5.18 2.40
C GLN A 178 -0.46 4.66 3.79
N PRO A 179 -1.76 4.71 4.18
CA PRO A 179 -2.23 4.22 5.47
C PRO A 179 -2.71 2.78 5.41
N GLU A 180 -2.72 2.07 6.56
CA GLU A 180 -3.57 0.91 6.72
C GLU A 180 -5.04 1.33 6.66
N TYR A 181 -5.84 0.63 5.85
CA TYR A 181 -7.28 0.86 5.81
C TYR A 181 -8.05 -0.41 5.46
N ASN A 182 -8.98 -0.77 6.32
CA ASN A 182 -9.86 -1.91 6.16
C ASN A 182 -11.05 -1.78 7.14
N LEU A 183 -12.02 -2.69 7.07
CA LEU A 183 -13.21 -2.71 7.93
C LEU A 183 -12.92 -2.74 9.44
N LEU A 184 -11.70 -3.11 9.85
CA LEU A 184 -11.26 -3.18 11.25
C LEU A 184 -10.33 -2.02 11.65
N HIS A 185 -9.89 -1.19 10.68
CA HIS A 185 -8.94 -0.09 10.89
C HIS A 185 -9.36 1.12 10.04
N ARG A 186 -10.21 1.99 10.61
CA ARG A 186 -10.93 3.05 9.87
C ARG A 186 -10.56 4.46 10.31
N ASP A 187 -10.25 4.64 11.60
CA ASP A 187 -10.25 5.94 12.27
C ASP A 187 -9.31 6.97 11.61
N LYS A 188 -8.16 6.51 11.15
CA LYS A 188 -7.15 7.36 10.52
C LYS A 188 -7.66 7.94 9.20
N VAL A 189 -8.14 7.09 8.31
CA VAL A 189 -8.57 7.49 6.96
C VAL A 189 -9.90 8.26 6.98
N GLU A 190 -10.86 7.84 7.81
CA GLU A 190 -12.19 8.44 7.83
C GLU A 190 -12.30 9.64 8.77
N GLY A 191 -11.45 9.70 9.80
CA GLY A 191 -11.47 10.76 10.81
C GLY A 191 -10.25 11.67 10.74
N GLU A 192 -9.09 11.16 11.16
CA GLU A 192 -7.87 11.95 11.34
C GLU A 192 -7.42 12.66 10.05
N TYR A 193 -7.50 12.00 8.89
CA TYR A 193 -7.02 12.54 7.61
C TYR A 193 -8.03 13.42 6.86
N ARG A 194 -9.24 13.58 7.36
CA ARG A 194 -10.27 14.38 6.71
C ARG A 194 -9.79 15.81 6.37
N PRO A 195 -9.13 16.56 7.29
CA PRO A 195 -8.60 17.88 6.96
C PRO A 195 -7.53 17.86 5.86
N LEU A 196 -6.79 16.76 5.71
CA LEU A 196 -5.75 16.63 4.69
C LEU A 196 -6.35 16.53 3.28
N TYR A 197 -7.47 15.84 3.15
CA TYR A 197 -8.19 15.76 1.87
C TYR A 197 -8.77 17.13 1.48
N GLU A 198 -9.40 17.80 2.44
CA GLU A 198 -10.06 19.08 2.22
C GLU A 198 -9.06 20.19 1.92
N ASN A 199 -7.98 20.30 2.70
CA ASN A 199 -7.04 21.43 2.63
C ASN A 199 -5.94 21.23 1.59
N TYR A 200 -5.46 19.98 1.42
CA TYR A 200 -4.30 19.69 0.58
C TYR A 200 -4.65 18.83 -0.64
N GLY A 201 -5.85 18.26 -0.70
CA GLY A 201 -6.25 17.35 -1.78
C GLY A 201 -5.37 16.10 -1.85
N MET A 202 -4.99 15.58 -0.67
CA MET A 202 -4.11 14.41 -0.55
C MET A 202 -4.78 13.15 -1.11
N GLY A 203 -4.01 12.31 -1.84
CA GLY A 203 -4.45 10.98 -2.24
C GLY A 203 -4.07 9.92 -1.22
N THR A 204 -4.75 8.77 -1.24
CA THR A 204 -4.35 7.61 -0.44
C THR A 204 -4.14 6.37 -1.30
N THR A 205 -3.06 5.62 -0.98
CA THR A 205 -2.75 4.32 -1.55
C THR A 205 -2.77 3.32 -0.41
N ILE A 206 -3.95 2.76 -0.12
CA ILE A 206 -4.16 2.01 1.12
C ILE A 206 -3.57 0.61 1.07
N TRP A 207 -3.01 0.15 2.19
CA TRP A 207 -2.48 -1.20 2.34
C TRP A 207 -3.32 -2.03 3.33
N SER A 208 -3.13 -3.36 3.27
CA SER A 208 -3.82 -4.34 4.15
C SER A 208 -5.36 -4.31 4.09
N PRO A 209 -5.98 -4.25 2.90
CA PRO A 209 -7.45 -4.20 2.79
C PRO A 209 -8.15 -5.40 3.42
N LEU A 210 -7.43 -6.52 3.57
CA LEU A 210 -7.92 -7.76 4.17
C LEU A 210 -7.44 -8.00 5.61
N ALA A 211 -6.89 -6.97 6.29
CA ALA A 211 -6.41 -7.06 7.67
C ALA A 211 -5.52 -8.31 7.89
N SER A 212 -4.43 -8.44 7.11
CA SER A 212 -3.54 -9.61 7.12
C SER A 212 -4.21 -10.96 6.82
N GLY A 213 -5.32 -10.91 6.10
CA GLY A 213 -6.08 -12.08 5.67
C GLY A 213 -7.24 -12.46 6.59
N LEU A 214 -7.52 -11.70 7.64
CA LEU A 214 -8.66 -11.96 8.54
C LEU A 214 -10.00 -11.73 7.85
N LEU A 215 -10.10 -10.68 7.08
CA LEU A 215 -11.29 -10.34 6.31
C LEU A 215 -11.51 -11.25 5.08
N THR A 216 -10.79 -12.36 4.99
CA THR A 216 -11.15 -13.47 4.09
C THR A 216 -12.09 -14.48 4.75
N GLY A 217 -12.27 -14.40 6.07
CA GLY A 217 -13.05 -15.37 6.85
C GLY A 217 -12.34 -16.69 7.14
N LYS A 218 -11.20 -16.97 6.51
CA LYS A 218 -10.50 -18.27 6.62
C LYS A 218 -10.02 -18.64 8.04
N TYR A 219 -9.97 -17.67 8.94
CA TYR A 219 -9.52 -17.88 10.33
C TYR A 219 -10.68 -18.06 11.33
N LEU A 220 -11.94 -18.02 10.86
CA LEU A 220 -13.12 -18.12 11.74
C LEU A 220 -13.24 -19.51 12.41
N GLU A 221 -12.79 -20.56 11.71
CA GLU A 221 -12.85 -21.96 12.19
C GLU A 221 -11.46 -22.49 12.63
N GLY A 222 -10.44 -21.62 12.70
CA GLY A 222 -9.08 -21.99 13.09
C GLY A 222 -8.03 -21.43 12.14
N ILE A 223 -6.77 -21.78 12.35
CA ILE A 223 -5.64 -21.30 11.53
C ILE A 223 -5.26 -22.37 10.50
N PRO A 224 -5.56 -22.17 9.19
CA PRO A 224 -5.12 -23.10 8.16
C PRO A 224 -3.58 -23.18 8.09
N THR A 225 -3.04 -24.37 7.87
CA THR A 225 -1.60 -24.64 7.89
C THR A 225 -0.82 -23.94 6.79
N ASP A 226 -1.47 -23.61 5.68
CA ASP A 226 -0.91 -22.90 4.51
C ASP A 226 -1.18 -21.39 4.56
N SER A 227 -1.60 -20.85 5.72
CA SER A 227 -1.96 -19.45 5.89
C SER A 227 -0.82 -18.63 6.49
N ARG A 228 -0.87 -17.29 6.31
CA ARG A 228 0.10 -16.35 6.88
C ARG A 228 0.28 -16.53 8.40
N LEU A 229 -0.81 -16.74 9.13
CA LEU A 229 -0.74 -16.92 10.60
C LEU A 229 -0.04 -18.22 11.02
N ALA A 230 0.09 -19.19 10.12
CA ALA A 230 0.83 -20.42 10.38
C ALA A 230 2.34 -20.29 10.10
N LEU A 231 2.78 -19.27 9.34
CA LEU A 231 4.18 -19.09 9.00
C LEU A 231 5.05 -18.73 10.22
N PRO A 232 6.31 -19.21 10.28
CA PRO A 232 7.30 -18.76 11.27
C PRO A 232 7.52 -17.24 11.17
N GLY A 233 7.72 -16.59 12.33
CA GLY A 233 7.92 -15.12 12.41
C GLY A 233 6.63 -14.31 12.46
N TYR A 234 5.44 -14.96 12.39
CA TYR A 234 4.14 -14.29 12.53
C TYR A 234 3.43 -14.59 13.86
N GLU A 235 4.18 -15.07 14.87
CA GLU A 235 3.68 -15.37 16.23
C GLU A 235 3.06 -14.14 16.89
N TRP A 236 3.64 -12.96 16.65
CA TRP A 236 3.13 -11.68 17.14
C TRP A 236 1.71 -11.40 16.61
N LEU A 237 1.46 -11.71 15.32
CA LEU A 237 0.16 -11.52 14.70
C LEU A 237 -0.87 -12.48 15.29
N ARG A 238 -0.50 -13.75 15.53
CA ARG A 238 -1.38 -14.73 16.23
C ARG A 238 -1.76 -14.25 17.63
N LYS A 239 -0.80 -13.70 18.39
CA LYS A 239 -1.07 -13.18 19.73
C LYS A 239 -2.09 -12.05 19.73
N MET A 240 -2.08 -11.17 18.73
CA MET A 240 -3.06 -10.07 18.62
C MET A 240 -4.51 -10.59 18.60
N TRP A 241 -4.75 -11.77 18.03
CA TRP A 241 -6.10 -12.33 17.90
C TRP A 241 -6.57 -13.09 19.13
N THR A 242 -5.68 -13.40 20.07
CA THR A 242 -6.04 -14.04 21.35
C THR A 242 -6.39 -13.01 22.43
N THR A 243 -6.16 -11.74 22.19
CA THR A 243 -6.55 -10.63 23.08
C THR A 243 -8.07 -10.41 23.06
N ASP A 244 -8.60 -9.70 24.04
CA ASP A 244 -10.04 -9.38 24.07
C ASP A 244 -10.44 -8.47 22.89
N ASP A 245 -9.59 -7.55 22.45
CA ASP A 245 -9.79 -6.78 21.21
C ASP A 245 -9.81 -7.70 19.99
N GLY A 246 -8.90 -8.66 19.92
CA GLY A 246 -8.87 -9.66 18.84
C GLY A 246 -10.16 -10.48 18.77
N LYS A 247 -10.69 -10.94 19.92
CA LYS A 247 -11.97 -11.65 19.97
C LYS A 247 -13.14 -10.79 19.49
N GLN A 248 -13.18 -9.51 19.89
CA GLN A 248 -14.19 -8.57 19.39
C GLN A 248 -14.11 -8.38 17.88
N LYS A 249 -12.89 -8.31 17.32
CA LYS A 249 -12.70 -8.25 15.87
C LYS A 249 -13.18 -9.51 15.17
N ILE A 250 -12.94 -10.70 15.74
CA ILE A 250 -13.46 -11.97 15.18
C ILE A 250 -15.00 -11.94 15.14
N GLU A 251 -15.67 -11.45 16.18
CA GLU A 251 -17.14 -11.34 16.18
C GLU A 251 -17.66 -10.35 15.11
N LYS A 252 -16.93 -9.24 14.88
CA LYS A 252 -17.24 -8.34 13.76
C LYS A 252 -17.10 -9.05 12.41
N ILE A 253 -16.03 -9.85 12.25
CA ILE A 253 -15.79 -10.62 11.01
C ILE A 253 -16.91 -11.65 10.78
N ARG A 254 -17.42 -12.32 11.84
CA ARG A 254 -18.56 -13.24 11.73
C ARG A 254 -19.81 -12.53 11.18
N LYS A 255 -20.13 -11.35 11.71
CA LYS A 255 -21.26 -10.55 11.23
C LYS A 255 -21.07 -10.12 9.77
N LEU A 256 -19.87 -9.67 9.40
CA LEU A 256 -19.52 -9.31 8.02
C LEU A 256 -19.61 -10.53 7.06
N ALA A 257 -19.25 -11.72 7.55
CA ALA A 257 -19.38 -12.96 6.76
C ALA A 257 -20.87 -13.31 6.49
N LEU A 258 -21.77 -13.08 7.46
CA LEU A 258 -23.21 -13.24 7.24
C LEU A 258 -23.71 -12.23 6.21
N LEU A 259 -23.36 -10.95 6.34
CA LEU A 259 -23.73 -9.92 5.37
C LEU A 259 -23.21 -10.25 3.96
N SER A 260 -21.98 -10.73 3.83
CA SER A 260 -21.44 -11.11 2.51
C SER A 260 -22.20 -12.28 1.90
N ALA A 261 -22.61 -13.26 2.71
CA ALA A 261 -23.44 -14.38 2.26
C ALA A 261 -24.82 -13.92 1.79
N ASP A 262 -25.46 -13.02 2.52
CA ASP A 262 -26.77 -12.45 2.15
C ASP A 262 -26.69 -11.66 0.82
N LEU A 263 -25.55 -11.01 0.55
CA LEU A 263 -25.28 -10.34 -0.72
C LEU A 263 -24.84 -11.28 -1.85
N GLY A 264 -24.63 -12.56 -1.56
CA GLY A 264 -24.14 -13.55 -2.54
C GLY A 264 -22.72 -13.34 -3.00
N VAL A 265 -21.85 -12.71 -2.18
CA VAL A 265 -20.44 -12.43 -2.49
C VAL A 265 -19.50 -13.00 -1.42
N SER A 266 -18.21 -13.17 -1.74
CA SER A 266 -17.22 -13.55 -0.72
C SER A 266 -16.92 -12.38 0.23
N LEU A 267 -16.56 -12.69 1.47
CA LEU A 267 -16.12 -11.67 2.44
C LEU A 267 -14.86 -10.94 1.94
N THR A 268 -13.99 -11.62 1.20
CA THR A 268 -12.82 -11.01 0.54
C THR A 268 -13.24 -9.91 -0.43
N HIS A 269 -14.18 -10.22 -1.33
CA HIS A 269 -14.65 -9.26 -2.33
C HIS A 269 -15.39 -8.09 -1.67
N LEU A 270 -16.25 -8.38 -0.70
CA LEU A 270 -16.94 -7.35 0.09
C LEU A 270 -15.93 -6.38 0.73
N SER A 271 -14.90 -6.91 1.40
CA SER A 271 -13.92 -6.10 2.14
C SER A 271 -13.08 -5.21 1.24
N ILE A 272 -12.63 -5.72 0.10
CA ILE A 272 -11.87 -4.92 -0.89
C ILE A 272 -12.78 -3.86 -1.53
N ALA A 273 -13.98 -4.24 -1.95
CA ALA A 273 -14.95 -3.32 -2.54
C ALA A 273 -15.36 -2.22 -1.56
N TRP A 274 -15.50 -2.56 -0.27
CA TRP A 274 -15.77 -1.57 0.77
C TRP A 274 -14.67 -0.50 0.86
N CYS A 275 -13.40 -0.88 0.82
CA CYS A 275 -12.30 0.09 0.76
C CYS A 275 -12.41 1.01 -0.48
N LEU A 276 -12.77 0.44 -1.63
CA LEU A 276 -12.96 1.18 -2.88
C LEU A 276 -14.18 2.11 -2.86
N LYS A 277 -15.15 1.88 -1.99
CA LYS A 277 -16.34 2.74 -1.87
C LYS A 277 -15.99 4.11 -1.27
N ASN A 278 -14.90 4.21 -0.51
CA ASN A 278 -14.42 5.48 0.01
C ASN A 278 -13.78 6.32 -1.13
N PRO A 279 -14.34 7.52 -1.45
CA PRO A 279 -13.84 8.36 -2.54
C PRO A 279 -12.44 8.93 -2.28
N GLN A 280 -11.94 8.90 -1.05
CA GLN A 280 -10.60 9.35 -0.70
C GLN A 280 -9.53 8.28 -0.98
N VAL A 281 -9.94 7.04 -1.26
CA VAL A 281 -9.04 5.95 -1.64
C VAL A 281 -8.76 6.02 -3.13
N SER A 282 -7.53 6.39 -3.48
CA SER A 282 -7.07 6.43 -4.87
C SER A 282 -6.84 5.02 -5.41
N THR A 283 -6.26 4.13 -4.59
CA THR A 283 -6.01 2.73 -4.95
C THR A 283 -5.92 1.86 -3.72
N VAL A 284 -6.35 0.61 -3.86
CA VAL A 284 -6.23 -0.46 -2.87
C VAL A 284 -5.08 -1.39 -3.28
N ILE A 285 -4.04 -1.47 -2.45
CA ILE A 285 -2.88 -2.32 -2.72
C ILE A 285 -3.20 -3.76 -2.33
N LEU A 286 -3.29 -4.63 -3.33
CA LEU A 286 -3.51 -6.06 -3.17
C LEU A 286 -2.20 -6.79 -2.94
N GLY A 287 -2.23 -7.80 -2.07
CA GLY A 287 -1.16 -8.79 -1.91
C GLY A 287 -1.64 -10.15 -2.41
N ALA A 288 -0.83 -10.84 -3.22
CA ALA A 288 -1.10 -12.21 -3.64
C ALA A 288 0.19 -13.01 -3.73
N SER A 289 0.16 -14.27 -3.26
CA SER A 289 1.24 -15.23 -3.41
C SER A 289 0.95 -16.29 -4.49
N LYS A 290 -0.30 -16.34 -4.97
CA LYS A 290 -0.76 -17.24 -6.03
C LYS A 290 -1.55 -16.43 -7.07
N LEU A 291 -1.41 -16.83 -8.35
CA LEU A 291 -2.13 -16.18 -9.45
C LEU A 291 -3.65 -16.19 -9.25
N SER A 292 -4.20 -17.32 -8.82
CA SER A 292 -5.63 -17.45 -8.53
C SER A 292 -6.14 -16.51 -7.45
N GLN A 293 -5.31 -16.15 -6.45
CA GLN A 293 -5.67 -15.18 -5.43
C GLN A 293 -5.75 -13.76 -6.02
N LEU A 294 -4.82 -13.40 -6.89
CA LEU A 294 -4.83 -12.10 -7.56
C LEU A 294 -6.07 -11.97 -8.45
N GLU A 295 -6.29 -12.95 -9.32
CA GLU A 295 -7.43 -12.98 -10.24
C GLU A 295 -8.78 -12.95 -9.51
N ASP A 296 -8.88 -13.63 -8.38
CA ASP A 296 -10.06 -13.58 -7.53
C ASP A 296 -10.24 -12.20 -6.87
N ASN A 297 -9.17 -11.65 -6.28
CA ASN A 297 -9.21 -10.32 -5.64
C ASN A 297 -9.59 -9.20 -6.63
N LEU A 298 -9.16 -9.29 -7.90
CA LEU A 298 -9.48 -8.31 -8.94
C LEU A 298 -10.99 -8.23 -9.25
N LYS A 299 -11.73 -9.32 -9.05
CA LYS A 299 -13.20 -9.36 -9.21
C LYS A 299 -13.95 -8.51 -8.18
N SER A 300 -13.29 -8.06 -7.11
CA SER A 300 -13.90 -7.22 -6.09
C SER A 300 -14.51 -5.91 -6.64
N ILE A 301 -14.03 -5.43 -7.80
CA ILE A 301 -14.62 -4.26 -8.48
C ILE A 301 -16.07 -4.53 -8.90
N GLU A 302 -16.44 -5.76 -9.22
CA GLU A 302 -17.78 -6.16 -9.64
C GLU A 302 -18.80 -6.06 -8.50
N VAL A 303 -18.32 -6.02 -7.25
CA VAL A 303 -19.16 -5.92 -6.04
C VAL A 303 -19.57 -4.47 -5.72
N LEU A 304 -18.86 -3.47 -6.25
CA LEU A 304 -19.12 -2.05 -5.97
C LEU A 304 -20.60 -1.63 -6.14
N PRO A 305 -21.34 -2.06 -7.17
CA PRO A 305 -22.74 -1.70 -7.33
C PRO A 305 -23.66 -2.25 -6.23
N LEU A 306 -23.27 -3.35 -5.55
CA LEU A 306 -24.05 -3.96 -4.47
C LEU A 306 -23.89 -3.20 -3.15
N LEU A 307 -22.85 -2.40 -2.99
CA LEU A 307 -22.59 -1.60 -1.80
C LEU A 307 -23.41 -0.30 -1.85
N THR A 308 -24.72 -0.44 -1.67
CA THR A 308 -25.65 0.69 -1.56
C THR A 308 -25.55 1.37 -0.18
N ASP A 309 -26.09 2.58 -0.04
CA ASP A 309 -26.05 3.29 1.25
C ASP A 309 -26.62 2.48 2.43
N PRO A 310 -27.74 1.74 2.28
CA PRO A 310 -28.22 0.84 3.33
C PRO A 310 -27.21 -0.25 3.72
N VAL A 311 -26.51 -0.85 2.75
CA VAL A 311 -25.48 -1.87 3.01
C VAL A 311 -24.26 -1.26 3.71
N MET A 312 -23.91 -0.04 3.35
CA MET A 312 -22.75 0.67 3.97
C MET A 312 -23.04 1.17 5.38
N ALA A 313 -24.32 1.34 5.75
CA ALA A 313 -24.74 1.82 7.07
C ALA A 313 -24.89 0.69 8.11
N GLY A 314 -25.04 -0.57 7.69
CA GLY A 314 -25.18 -1.76 8.54
C GLY A 314 -23.84 -2.36 8.91
#